data_706c622ae807c56b508e362ec19b904c
#
_entry.id   706c622ae807c56b508e362ec19b904c
#
_cell.length_a   1.000
_cell.length_b   1.000
_cell.length_c   1.000
_cell.angle_alpha   90.00
_cell.angle_beta   90.00
_cell.angle_gamma   90.00
#
_symmetry.space_group_name_H-M   'P 1'
#
loop_
_entity.id
_entity.type
_entity.pdbx_description
1 polymer ?
#
loop_
_entity_poly.entity_id
_entity_poly.type
_entity_poly.pdbx_seq_one_letter_code
_entity_poly.pdbx_strand_id
1 'polypeptide(L)'
;MDDVVNSESLTFRCKEAILFYMKEIYRASGTVNKGFIGQIAYTVCLDSVYTEMDVHLHFEKNRVQEQTPELKEEIKTQIKQKYGTDITEDELNRILKEMKTEIQLTVFMNDRFVGSIHKQLTDRHMYISPSAATEGAIAQKSIEGVIKVLVIFFNVLYDDTPYSVSVSVK
;
A
#
# COMPACT_ATOMS: atom_id res chain seq x y z
N MET A 1 -38.90 1.01 -15.04
CA MET A 1 -37.58 1.72 -15.14
C MET A 1 -36.98 1.63 -13.77
N ASP A 2 -36.27 0.53 -13.51
CA ASP A 2 -35.74 0.24 -12.18
C ASP A 2 -34.29 0.74 -12.14
N ASP A 3 -34.08 1.74 -11.29
CA ASP A 3 -32.74 2.25 -10.98
C ASP A 3 -31.93 1.16 -10.26
N VAL A 4 -31.05 0.50 -11.00
CA VAL A 4 -30.02 -0.36 -10.44
C VAL A 4 -29.01 0.54 -9.73
N VAL A 5 -29.24 0.80 -8.46
CA VAL A 5 -28.26 1.46 -7.60
C VAL A 5 -27.05 0.55 -7.48
N ASN A 6 -25.94 0.98 -8.06
CA ASN A 6 -24.70 0.24 -8.15
C ASN A 6 -24.17 -0.08 -6.74
N SER A 7 -24.11 -1.37 -6.38
CA SER A 7 -23.73 -1.86 -5.05
C SER A 7 -22.31 -1.44 -4.63
N GLU A 8 -21.43 -1.13 -5.60
CA GLU A 8 -20.08 -0.63 -5.35
C GLU A 8 -20.06 0.80 -4.79
N SER A 9 -20.99 1.66 -5.21
CA SER A 9 -21.07 3.04 -4.71
C SER A 9 -21.59 3.13 -3.28
N LEU A 10 -22.46 2.20 -2.89
CA LEU A 10 -22.96 2.11 -1.50
C LEU A 10 -21.90 1.60 -0.53
N THR A 11 -21.11 0.60 -0.94
CA THR A 11 -19.99 0.06 -0.14
C THR A 11 -18.88 1.10 0.05
N PHE A 12 -18.60 1.93 -0.95
CA PHE A 12 -17.60 2.99 -0.85
C PHE A 12 -18.05 4.09 0.13
N ARG A 13 -19.28 4.58 0.00
CA ARG A 13 -19.86 5.60 0.91
C ARG A 13 -19.98 5.11 2.36
N CYS A 14 -20.28 3.84 2.56
CA CYS A 14 -20.35 3.26 3.90
C CYS A 14 -18.96 3.17 4.57
N LYS A 15 -17.91 2.85 3.80
CA LYS A 15 -16.53 2.83 4.29
C LYS A 15 -16.01 4.21 4.69
N GLU A 16 -16.29 5.24 3.90
CA GLU A 16 -15.93 6.62 4.25
C GLU A 16 -16.65 7.10 5.51
N ALA A 17 -17.93 6.76 5.69
CA ALA A 17 -18.69 7.13 6.88
C ALA A 17 -18.15 6.45 8.16
N ILE A 18 -17.67 5.19 8.08
CA ILE A 18 -17.07 4.49 9.22
C ILE A 18 -15.75 5.14 9.63
N LEU A 19 -14.90 5.50 8.68
CA LEU A 19 -13.61 6.15 8.93
C LEU A 19 -13.77 7.53 9.58
N PHE A 20 -14.85 8.25 9.30
CA PHE A 20 -15.11 9.59 9.85
C PHE A 20 -15.25 9.61 11.39
N TYR A 21 -15.61 8.48 12.03
CA TYR A 21 -15.78 8.37 13.48
C TYR A 21 -14.58 7.73 14.20
N MET A 22 -13.50 7.37 13.49
CA MET A 22 -12.30 6.79 14.09
C MET A 22 -11.33 7.89 14.51
N LYS A 23 -10.68 7.69 15.67
CA LYS A 23 -9.64 8.60 16.18
C LYS A 23 -8.30 8.20 15.57
N GLU A 24 -7.66 9.09 14.82
CA GLU A 24 -6.26 8.90 14.41
C GLU A 24 -5.36 9.03 15.63
N ILE A 25 -4.58 8.00 15.90
CA ILE A 25 -3.65 7.91 17.04
C ILE A 25 -2.19 7.95 16.62
N TYR A 26 -1.91 7.73 15.34
CA TYR A 26 -0.57 7.74 14.80
C TYR A 26 -0.56 8.15 13.32
N ARG A 27 0.43 8.98 12.97
CA ARG A 27 0.75 9.31 11.57
C ARG A 27 2.25 9.47 11.40
N ALA A 28 2.78 8.93 10.30
CA ALA A 28 4.13 9.14 9.85
C ALA A 28 4.15 9.35 8.33
N SER A 29 5.12 10.10 7.85
CA SER A 29 5.37 10.28 6.42
C SER A 29 6.87 10.27 6.16
N GLY A 30 7.23 9.96 4.92
CA GLY A 30 8.62 9.93 4.49
C GLY A 30 8.72 9.92 2.97
N THR A 31 9.96 9.88 2.50
CA THR A 31 10.29 9.69 1.09
C THR A 31 11.25 8.52 0.94
N VAL A 32 11.19 7.85 -0.19
CA VAL A 32 12.14 6.81 -0.59
C VAL A 32 12.64 7.08 -2.00
N ASN A 33 13.88 6.68 -2.29
CA ASN A 33 14.51 6.92 -3.57
C ASN A 33 14.39 5.73 -4.52
N LYS A 34 14.58 5.99 -5.81
CA LYS A 34 14.62 4.99 -6.87
C LYS A 34 15.51 3.82 -6.49
N GLY A 35 15.00 2.61 -6.71
CA GLY A 35 15.71 1.37 -6.45
C GLY A 35 15.77 0.97 -4.97
N PHE A 36 15.13 1.70 -4.05
CA PHE A 36 15.05 1.27 -2.66
C PHE A 36 14.29 -0.05 -2.54
N ILE A 37 14.92 -1.03 -1.90
CA ILE A 37 14.35 -2.33 -1.54
C ILE A 37 14.59 -2.53 -0.06
N GLY A 38 13.54 -2.77 0.70
CA GLY A 38 13.64 -2.92 2.15
C GLY A 38 12.30 -2.78 2.86
N GLN A 39 12.38 -2.57 4.17
CA GLN A 39 11.19 -2.33 4.97
C GLN A 39 11.40 -1.20 5.96
N ILE A 40 10.31 -0.48 6.25
CA ILE A 40 10.25 0.52 7.31
C ILE A 40 9.19 0.05 8.30
N ALA A 41 9.55 0.01 9.58
CA ALA A 41 8.68 -0.45 10.65
C ALA A 41 8.25 0.70 11.53
N TYR A 42 6.96 0.79 11.78
CA TYR A 42 6.36 1.72 12.73
C TYR A 42 5.76 0.92 13.87
N THR A 43 6.03 1.34 15.11
CA THR A 43 5.50 0.69 16.31
C THR A 43 4.64 1.67 17.07
N VAL A 44 3.38 1.29 17.32
CA VAL A 44 2.38 2.11 18.02
C VAL A 44 1.90 1.34 19.24
N CYS A 45 2.11 1.90 20.42
CA CYS A 45 1.58 1.35 21.66
C CYS A 45 0.19 1.93 21.89
N LEU A 46 -0.81 1.06 22.01
CA LEU A 46 -2.19 1.46 22.30
C LEU A 46 -2.35 1.75 23.78
N ASP A 47 -3.03 2.84 24.11
CA ASP A 47 -3.31 3.29 25.48
C ASP A 47 -4.55 2.64 26.09
N SER A 48 -5.36 1.96 25.26
CA SER A 48 -6.62 1.34 25.64
C SER A 48 -6.92 0.13 24.77
N VAL A 49 -7.97 -0.60 25.11
CA VAL A 49 -8.57 -1.63 24.26
C VAL A 49 -9.59 -0.98 23.34
N TYR A 50 -9.46 -1.25 22.07
CA TYR A 50 -10.34 -0.76 21.00
C TYR A 50 -11.07 -1.91 20.32
N THR A 51 -12.14 -1.61 19.62
CA THR A 51 -12.94 -2.59 18.86
C THR A 51 -12.67 -2.55 17.37
N GLU A 52 -12.19 -1.42 16.87
CA GLU A 52 -11.98 -1.23 15.44
C GLU A 52 -10.60 -0.56 15.23
N MET A 53 -9.95 -0.92 14.14
CA MET A 53 -8.69 -0.31 13.68
C MET A 53 -8.71 -0.17 12.17
N ASP A 54 -8.21 0.96 11.67
CA ASP A 54 -7.83 1.14 10.28
C ASP A 54 -6.38 1.56 10.17
N VAL A 55 -5.62 0.85 9.36
CA VAL A 55 -4.26 1.21 9.00
C VAL A 55 -4.27 1.65 7.55
N HIS A 56 -3.97 2.93 7.34
CA HIS A 56 -3.96 3.55 6.03
C HIS A 56 -2.53 3.75 5.53
N LEU A 57 -2.24 3.28 4.32
CA LEU A 57 -1.01 3.56 3.58
C LEU A 57 -1.36 4.32 2.31
N HIS A 58 -0.76 5.48 2.14
CA HIS A 58 -0.78 6.26 0.90
C HIS A 58 0.63 6.41 0.33
N PHE A 59 0.79 6.35 -0.99
CA PHE A 59 2.03 6.68 -1.68
C PHE A 59 1.76 7.21 -3.09
N GLU A 60 2.70 7.96 -3.62
CA GLU A 60 2.62 8.57 -4.95
C GLU A 60 3.59 7.89 -5.93
N LYS A 61 3.65 8.41 -7.17
CA LYS A 61 4.58 7.97 -8.23
C LYS A 61 4.54 6.45 -8.49
N ASN A 62 3.32 5.90 -8.54
CA ASN A 62 3.12 4.45 -8.65
C ASN A 62 3.59 3.86 -10.00
N ARG A 63 3.42 4.61 -11.10
CA ARG A 63 3.70 4.12 -12.46
C ARG A 63 4.64 5.05 -13.20
N VAL A 64 5.23 4.55 -14.29
CA VAL A 64 6.01 5.35 -15.23
C VAL A 64 5.13 6.49 -15.76
N GLN A 65 5.53 7.74 -15.46
CA GLN A 65 4.80 8.94 -15.86
C GLN A 65 5.20 9.37 -17.26
N GLU A 66 6.52 9.33 -17.56
CA GLU A 66 7.08 9.73 -18.85
C GLU A 66 8.04 8.65 -19.36
N GLN A 67 7.88 8.29 -20.61
CA GLN A 67 8.76 7.32 -21.29
C GLN A 67 9.89 8.06 -21.99
N THR A 68 10.82 8.60 -21.20
CA THR A 68 11.96 9.34 -21.76
C THR A 68 12.93 8.43 -22.52
N PRO A 69 13.68 8.98 -23.52
CA PRO A 69 14.69 8.20 -24.21
C PRO A 69 15.73 7.59 -23.27
N GLU A 70 16.13 8.32 -22.22
CA GLU A 70 17.10 7.90 -21.22
C GLU A 70 16.59 6.68 -20.43
N LEU A 71 15.32 6.69 -19.99
CA LEU A 71 14.70 5.56 -19.31
C LEU A 71 14.64 4.32 -20.23
N LYS A 72 14.32 4.51 -21.50
CA LYS A 72 14.28 3.42 -22.48
C LYS A 72 15.66 2.77 -22.66
N GLU A 73 16.71 3.56 -22.81
CA GLU A 73 18.08 3.06 -22.95
C GLU A 73 18.60 2.41 -21.65
N GLU A 74 18.23 2.97 -20.49
CA GLU A 74 18.55 2.34 -19.21
C GLU A 74 17.97 0.92 -19.12
N ILE A 75 16.68 0.75 -19.45
CA ILE A 75 16.00 -0.55 -19.40
C ILE A 75 16.60 -1.53 -20.41
N LYS A 76 16.85 -1.10 -21.65
CA LYS A 76 17.53 -1.94 -22.67
C LYS A 76 18.89 -2.42 -22.16
N THR A 77 19.68 -1.53 -21.58
CA THR A 77 21.00 -1.83 -21.04
C THR A 77 20.91 -2.84 -19.90
N GLN A 78 20.01 -2.63 -18.94
CA GLN A 78 19.81 -3.56 -17.82
C GLN A 78 19.39 -4.95 -18.28
N ILE A 79 18.48 -5.04 -19.24
CA ILE A 79 18.04 -6.33 -19.80
C ILE A 79 19.17 -7.03 -20.53
N LYS A 80 19.91 -6.32 -21.36
CA LYS A 80 21.07 -6.88 -22.07
C LYS A 80 22.14 -7.40 -21.11
N GLN A 81 22.43 -6.64 -20.04
CA GLN A 81 23.38 -7.07 -19.01
C GLN A 81 22.90 -8.32 -18.25
N LYS A 82 21.62 -8.38 -17.93
CA LYS A 82 21.05 -9.46 -17.10
C LYS A 82 20.80 -10.74 -17.88
N TYR A 83 20.33 -10.63 -19.11
CA TYR A 83 19.82 -11.76 -19.90
C TYR A 83 20.64 -12.03 -21.17
N GLY A 84 21.57 -11.15 -21.56
CA GLY A 84 22.42 -11.30 -22.73
C GLY A 84 21.70 -11.09 -24.07
N THR A 85 20.47 -10.57 -24.06
CA THR A 85 19.64 -10.37 -25.26
C THR A 85 19.20 -8.92 -25.42
N ASP A 86 19.06 -8.49 -26.66
CA ASP A 86 18.39 -7.23 -27.01
C ASP A 86 16.87 -7.46 -27.04
N ILE A 87 16.10 -6.42 -26.68
CA ILE A 87 14.64 -6.45 -26.71
C ILE A 87 14.12 -5.57 -27.84
N THR A 88 12.96 -5.92 -28.36
CA THR A 88 12.23 -5.14 -29.36
C THR A 88 11.56 -3.91 -28.73
N GLU A 89 11.19 -2.93 -29.56
CA GLU A 89 10.44 -1.75 -29.08
C GLU A 89 9.07 -2.13 -28.49
N ASP A 90 8.39 -3.16 -29.03
CA ASP A 90 7.11 -3.62 -28.50
C ASP A 90 7.26 -4.26 -27.12
N GLU A 91 8.30 -5.04 -26.90
CA GLU A 91 8.63 -5.61 -25.59
C GLU A 91 8.99 -4.52 -24.58
N LEU A 92 9.79 -3.53 -25.00
CA LEU A 92 10.13 -2.37 -24.17
C LEU A 92 8.88 -1.59 -23.74
N ASN A 93 7.99 -1.29 -24.68
CA ASN A 93 6.75 -0.57 -24.40
C ASN A 93 5.84 -1.36 -23.43
N ARG A 94 5.79 -2.69 -23.55
CA ARG A 94 5.06 -3.55 -22.62
C ARG A 94 5.67 -3.49 -21.21
N ILE A 95 7.00 -3.59 -21.10
CA ILE A 95 7.72 -3.50 -19.82
C ILE A 95 7.42 -2.15 -19.17
N LEU A 96 7.58 -1.04 -19.88
CA LEU A 96 7.33 0.30 -19.38
C LEU A 96 5.88 0.48 -18.87
N LYS A 97 4.91 -0.12 -19.55
CA LYS A 97 3.51 -0.08 -19.15
C LYS A 97 3.25 -0.88 -17.86
N GLU A 98 3.99 -1.96 -17.65
CA GLU A 98 3.86 -2.83 -16.48
C GLU A 98 4.70 -2.36 -15.29
N MET A 99 5.74 -1.56 -15.53
CA MET A 99 6.60 -1.03 -14.45
C MET A 99 5.80 -0.21 -13.45
N LYS A 100 6.04 -0.49 -12.18
CA LYS A 100 5.38 0.20 -11.07
C LYS A 100 6.23 0.20 -9.82
N THR A 101 5.98 1.17 -8.94
CA THR A 101 6.43 1.13 -7.56
C THR A 101 5.62 0.05 -6.83
N GLU A 102 6.31 -0.91 -6.23
CA GLU A 102 5.70 -2.03 -5.52
C GLU A 102 5.94 -1.91 -4.03
N ILE A 103 4.86 -1.65 -3.29
CA ILE A 103 4.88 -1.51 -1.83
C ILE A 103 3.83 -2.46 -1.26
N GLN A 104 4.12 -3.07 -0.12
CA GLN A 104 3.21 -3.93 0.64
C GLN A 104 3.01 -3.34 2.03
N LEU A 105 1.77 -3.37 2.49
CA LEU A 105 1.39 -3.05 3.86
C LEU A 105 1.21 -4.36 4.64
N THR A 106 1.90 -4.51 5.77
CA THR A 106 1.75 -5.66 6.66
C THR A 106 1.59 -5.19 8.10
N VAL A 107 0.69 -5.81 8.85
CA VAL A 107 0.37 -5.42 10.22
C VAL A 107 0.47 -6.62 11.17
N PHE A 108 1.09 -6.37 12.31
CA PHE A 108 1.15 -7.29 13.45
C PHE A 108 0.54 -6.60 14.68
N MET A 109 -0.06 -7.39 15.55
CA MET A 109 -0.53 -6.98 16.88
C MET A 109 0.05 -7.93 17.92
N ASN A 110 0.82 -7.40 18.88
CA ASN A 110 1.52 -8.18 19.90
C ASN A 110 2.36 -9.33 19.27
N ASP A 111 3.11 -8.99 18.20
CA ASP A 111 3.93 -9.90 17.38
C ASP A 111 3.15 -11.02 16.63
N ARG A 112 1.82 -11.00 16.68
CA ARG A 112 0.99 -11.89 15.87
C ARG A 112 0.60 -11.23 14.58
N PHE A 113 0.73 -11.95 13.46
CA PHE A 113 0.30 -11.50 12.15
C PHE A 113 -1.20 -11.21 12.14
N VAL A 114 -1.57 -10.02 11.67
CA VAL A 114 -2.96 -9.55 11.58
C VAL A 114 -3.41 -9.41 10.14
N GLY A 115 -2.53 -9.00 9.24
CA GLY A 115 -2.89 -8.89 7.84
C GLY A 115 -1.77 -8.36 6.95
N SER A 116 -1.96 -8.56 5.64
CA SER A 116 -1.06 -8.02 4.61
C SER A 116 -1.83 -7.71 3.34
N ILE A 117 -1.54 -6.54 2.75
CA ILE A 117 -2.14 -6.07 1.50
C ILE A 117 -1.03 -5.77 0.50
N HIS A 118 -1.04 -6.54 -0.60
CA HIS A 118 -0.11 -6.36 -1.73
C HIS A 118 -0.82 -5.77 -2.98
N LYS A 119 -2.07 -5.34 -2.87
CA LYS A 119 -2.80 -4.71 -3.98
C LYS A 119 -2.07 -3.44 -4.42
N GLN A 120 -1.98 -3.24 -5.74
CA GLN A 120 -1.24 -2.13 -6.35
C GLN A 120 -2.06 -0.82 -6.40
N LEU A 121 -2.70 -0.48 -5.29
CA LEU A 121 -3.41 0.76 -5.09
C LEU A 121 -2.52 1.75 -4.34
N THR A 122 -2.55 3.02 -4.72
CA THR A 122 -1.82 4.09 -4.05
C THR A 122 -2.41 4.43 -2.68
N ASP A 123 -3.70 4.17 -2.50
CA ASP A 123 -4.42 4.27 -1.24
C ASP A 123 -4.87 2.88 -0.78
N ARG A 124 -4.45 2.48 0.43
CA ARG A 124 -4.75 1.16 1.00
C ARG A 124 -5.22 1.31 2.42
N HIS A 125 -6.41 0.81 2.69
CA HIS A 125 -6.99 0.73 4.01
C HIS A 125 -7.04 -0.72 4.48
N MET A 126 -6.43 -1.00 5.62
CA MET A 126 -6.57 -2.27 6.34
C MET A 126 -7.47 -2.05 7.54
N TYR A 127 -8.77 -2.18 7.31
CA TYR A 127 -9.78 -2.12 8.36
C TYR A 127 -9.94 -3.48 9.03
N ILE A 128 -10.04 -3.48 10.36
CA ILE A 128 -10.14 -4.68 11.19
C ILE A 128 -11.12 -4.40 12.34
N SER A 129 -12.06 -5.32 12.52
CA SER A 129 -13.04 -5.32 13.60
C SER A 129 -13.38 -6.76 14.02
N PRO A 130 -14.19 -6.99 15.06
CA PRO A 130 -14.64 -8.33 15.42
C PRO A 130 -15.49 -9.03 14.35
N SER A 131 -16.23 -8.25 13.56
CA SER A 131 -17.19 -8.77 12.58
C SER A 131 -16.75 -8.65 11.13
N ALA A 132 -15.72 -7.84 10.85
CA ALA A 132 -15.25 -7.59 9.48
C ALA A 132 -13.76 -7.29 9.43
N ALA A 133 -13.13 -7.67 8.32
CA ALA A 133 -11.76 -7.27 8.01
C ALA A 133 -11.62 -7.06 6.50
N THR A 134 -10.71 -6.15 6.10
CA THR A 134 -10.32 -6.01 4.70
C THR A 134 -9.73 -7.31 4.18
N GLU A 135 -9.92 -7.62 2.90
CA GLU A 135 -9.30 -8.77 2.25
C GLU A 135 -7.77 -8.77 2.46
N GLY A 136 -7.23 -9.88 2.95
CA GLY A 136 -5.83 -10.03 3.35
C GLY A 136 -5.58 -9.71 4.84
N ALA A 137 -6.62 -9.34 5.60
CA ALA A 137 -6.55 -9.17 7.05
C ALA A 137 -7.46 -10.16 7.80
N ILE A 138 -7.18 -10.33 9.07
CA ILE A 138 -7.87 -11.28 9.98
C ILE A 138 -8.66 -10.47 11.00
N ALA A 139 -9.96 -10.70 11.09
CA ALA A 139 -10.83 -10.10 12.10
C ALA A 139 -10.30 -10.37 13.52
N GLN A 140 -10.32 -9.34 14.37
CA GLN A 140 -9.82 -9.40 15.73
C GLN A 140 -10.94 -9.10 16.72
N LYS A 141 -11.02 -9.86 17.82
CA LYS A 141 -12.03 -9.63 18.88
C LYS A 141 -11.80 -8.31 19.63
N SER A 142 -10.53 -7.94 19.80
CA SER A 142 -10.08 -6.69 20.42
C SER A 142 -8.82 -6.19 19.72
N ILE A 143 -8.62 -4.90 19.75
CA ILE A 143 -7.42 -4.21 19.27
C ILE A 143 -6.72 -3.63 20.48
N GLU A 144 -5.57 -4.19 20.88
CA GLU A 144 -4.88 -3.86 22.11
C GLU A 144 -3.38 -4.13 22.06
N GLY A 145 -2.63 -3.47 22.92
CA GLY A 145 -1.19 -3.69 23.09
C GLY A 145 -0.35 -2.95 22.04
N VAL A 146 0.49 -3.66 21.31
CA VAL A 146 1.46 -3.06 20.40
C VAL A 146 1.08 -3.40 18.95
N ILE A 147 0.85 -2.38 18.16
CA ILE A 147 0.66 -2.50 16.70
C ILE A 147 2.01 -2.23 16.02
N LYS A 148 2.45 -3.16 15.19
CA LYS A 148 3.62 -3.00 14.33
C LYS A 148 3.15 -2.96 12.88
N VAL A 149 3.39 -1.84 12.21
CA VAL A 149 3.08 -1.62 10.79
C VAL A 149 4.37 -1.71 10.00
N LEU A 150 4.44 -2.61 9.05
CA LEU A 150 5.55 -2.74 8.11
C LEU A 150 5.13 -2.23 6.75
N VAL A 151 5.87 -1.29 6.23
CA VAL A 151 5.82 -0.86 4.82
C VAL A 151 7.01 -1.51 4.12
N ILE A 152 6.73 -2.45 3.23
CA ILE A 152 7.75 -3.25 2.54
C ILE A 152 7.83 -2.77 1.09
N PHE A 153 9.02 -2.35 0.67
CA PHE A 153 9.30 -1.85 -0.67
C PHE A 153 10.01 -2.94 -1.46
N PHE A 154 9.42 -3.37 -2.57
CA PHE A 154 10.01 -4.32 -3.50
C PHE A 154 10.65 -3.63 -4.69
N ASN A 155 10.10 -2.48 -5.08
CA ASN A 155 10.61 -1.64 -6.15
C ASN A 155 10.12 -0.21 -5.98
N VAL A 156 10.98 0.78 -6.21
CA VAL A 156 10.66 2.20 -6.23
C VAL A 156 11.16 2.79 -7.54
N LEU A 157 10.28 3.38 -8.34
CA LEU A 157 10.59 3.85 -9.69
C LEU A 157 11.31 5.20 -9.73
N TYR A 158 11.03 6.09 -8.76
CA TYR A 158 11.50 7.47 -8.77
C TYR A 158 12.11 7.87 -7.44
N ASP A 159 13.06 8.80 -7.53
CA ASP A 159 13.56 9.51 -6.36
C ASP A 159 12.46 10.36 -5.71
N ASP A 160 12.61 10.64 -4.43
CA ASP A 160 11.67 11.43 -3.64
C ASP A 160 10.22 10.92 -3.78
N THR A 161 10.03 9.60 -3.79
CA THR A 161 8.69 8.99 -3.78
C THR A 161 8.09 9.14 -2.39
N PRO A 162 7.05 10.01 -2.21
CA PRO A 162 6.47 10.23 -0.91
C PRO A 162 5.52 9.10 -0.53
N TYR A 163 5.46 8.81 0.77
CA TYR A 163 4.48 7.91 1.35
C TYR A 163 4.06 8.38 2.73
N SER A 164 2.90 7.94 3.19
CA SER A 164 2.43 8.16 4.54
C SER A 164 1.71 6.92 5.08
N VAL A 165 1.80 6.77 6.40
CA VAL A 165 1.10 5.74 7.16
C VAL A 165 0.34 6.38 8.28
N SER A 166 -0.92 5.98 8.50
CA SER A 166 -1.65 6.36 9.71
C SER A 166 -2.37 5.16 10.32
N VAL A 167 -2.61 5.25 11.62
CA VAL A 167 -3.38 4.27 12.39
C VAL A 167 -4.51 5.02 13.09
N SER A 168 -5.74 4.56 12.83
CA SER A 168 -6.96 5.08 13.45
C SER A 168 -7.67 3.96 14.21
N VAL A 169 -8.30 4.29 15.33
CA VAL A 169 -8.97 3.32 16.24
C VAL A 169 -10.31 3.82 16.73
N LYS A 170 -11.15 2.89 17.20
CA LYS A 170 -12.46 3.18 17.80
C LYS A 170 -12.79 2.18 18.91
#